data_3c653e785cd9c14fd7f1e3ce6ae9cf3a
#
_entry.id   3c653e785cd9c14fd7f1e3ce6ae9cf3a
#
_cell.length_a   1.000
_cell.length_b   1.000
_cell.length_c   1.000
_cell.angle_alpha   90.00
_cell.angle_beta   90.00
_cell.angle_gamma   90.00
#
_symmetry.space_group_name_H-M   'P 1'
#
loop_
_entity.id
_entity.type
_entity.pdbx_description
1 polymer ?
#
loop_
_entity_poly.entity_id
_entity_poly.type
_entity_poly.pdbx_seq_one_letter_code
_entity_poly.pdbx_strand_id
1 'polypeptide(L)'
;MNKAVTTKEEILKIGRELIRQQGWAAINIRAVAAACSVSVGSIYNYFTSKADLVGAIVESVWHEIFHRSEDETVFRDIQACIAWLYQQMEYGHKQYPGFFALHSLSFIHEEKADGKKRMQQTWEHMLNGLRSVLEHDPNIRPDAFDRQFTVEKF
;
A
#
# COMPACT_ATOMS: atom_id res chain seq x y z
N MET A 1 35.07 2.81 13.24
CA MET A 1 33.64 2.75 13.59
C MET A 1 32.87 2.31 12.35
N ASN A 2 32.27 1.14 12.37
CA ASN A 2 31.38 0.74 11.30
C ASN A 2 30.15 1.64 11.32
N LYS A 3 30.00 2.49 10.28
CA LYS A 3 28.72 3.15 10.01
C LYS A 3 27.68 2.04 9.85
N ALA A 4 26.61 2.07 10.64
CA ALA A 4 25.48 1.21 10.41
C ALA A 4 25.02 1.43 8.97
N VAL A 5 25.24 0.43 8.14
CA VAL A 5 24.79 0.45 6.74
C VAL A 5 23.33 0.07 6.81
N THR A 6 22.44 1.05 6.61
CA THR A 6 21.00 0.78 6.45
C THR A 6 20.69 0.62 4.96
N THR A 7 19.61 -0.08 4.66
CA THR A 7 19.08 -0.20 3.30
C THR A 7 17.74 0.52 3.20
N LYS A 8 17.27 0.76 1.97
CA LYS A 8 15.94 1.33 1.74
C LYS A 8 14.85 0.44 2.35
N GLU A 9 14.98 -0.87 2.21
CA GLU A 9 14.07 -1.88 2.74
C GLU A 9 14.02 -1.85 4.27
N GLU A 10 15.17 -1.72 4.92
CA GLU A 10 15.23 -1.59 6.39
C GLU A 10 14.57 -0.31 6.87
N ILE A 11 14.78 0.82 6.19
CA ILE A 11 14.13 2.09 6.53
C ILE A 11 12.60 1.94 6.40
N LEU A 12 12.10 1.34 5.33
CA LEU A 12 10.68 1.11 5.13
C LEU A 12 10.09 0.16 6.18
N LYS A 13 10.79 -0.92 6.50
CA LYS A 13 10.40 -1.86 7.56
C LYS A 13 10.29 -1.17 8.92
N ILE A 14 11.28 -0.38 9.28
CA ILE A 14 11.29 0.41 10.54
C ILE A 14 10.17 1.46 10.53
N GLY A 15 9.92 2.10 9.39
CA GLY A 15 8.79 3.03 9.23
C GLY A 15 7.44 2.36 9.49
N ARG A 16 7.22 1.17 8.94
CA ARG A 16 6.00 0.38 9.21
C ARG A 16 5.88 0.03 10.70
N GLU A 17 6.98 -0.38 11.33
CA GLU A 17 6.97 -0.73 12.76
C GLU A 17 6.66 0.49 13.64
N LEU A 18 7.18 1.66 13.32
CA LEU A 18 6.81 2.91 14.00
C LEU A 18 5.31 3.20 13.90
N ILE A 19 4.69 2.96 12.73
CA ILE A 19 3.24 3.14 12.58
C ILE A 19 2.47 2.15 13.46
N ARG A 20 2.89 0.89 13.52
CA ARG A 20 2.25 -0.12 14.37
C ARG A 20 2.29 0.22 15.84
N GLN A 21 3.43 0.69 16.32
CA GLN A 21 3.67 0.94 17.73
C GLN A 21 3.14 2.28 18.22
N GLN A 22 3.24 3.33 17.41
CA GLN A 22 3.01 4.71 17.81
C GLN A 22 1.96 5.43 16.97
N GLY A 23 1.45 4.76 15.95
CA GLY A 23 0.49 5.32 15.02
C GLY A 23 1.12 6.20 13.94
N TRP A 24 0.29 6.62 13.00
CA TRP A 24 0.68 7.36 11.82
C TRP A 24 1.35 8.71 12.12
N ALA A 25 0.89 9.42 13.14
CA ALA A 25 1.41 10.75 13.51
C ALA A 25 2.89 10.72 13.97
N ALA A 26 3.40 9.55 14.34
CA ALA A 26 4.80 9.39 14.74
C ALA A 26 5.78 9.46 13.55
N ILE A 27 5.30 9.31 12.31
CA ILE A 27 6.17 9.26 11.14
C ILE A 27 6.69 10.65 10.78
N ASN A 28 7.96 10.83 11.03
CA ASN A 28 8.74 11.97 10.56
C ASN A 28 10.20 11.54 10.36
N ILE A 29 10.95 12.33 9.58
CA ILE A 29 12.31 11.96 9.18
C ILE A 29 13.27 11.75 10.37
N ARG A 30 13.10 12.51 11.46
CA ARG A 30 13.94 12.39 12.65
C ARG A 30 13.63 11.12 13.43
N ALA A 31 12.33 10.79 13.60
CA ALA A 31 11.91 9.57 14.27
C ALA A 31 12.37 8.32 13.51
N VAL A 32 12.24 8.31 12.18
CA VAL A 32 12.72 7.21 11.33
C VAL A 32 14.23 7.09 11.41
N ALA A 33 14.99 8.18 11.31
CA ALA A 33 16.45 8.16 11.41
C ALA A 33 16.92 7.64 12.79
N ALA A 34 16.29 8.10 13.87
CA ALA A 34 16.58 7.64 15.23
C ALA A 34 16.29 6.13 15.39
N ALA A 35 15.15 5.66 14.91
CA ALA A 35 14.78 4.25 14.97
C ALA A 35 15.70 3.36 14.11
N CYS A 36 16.21 3.88 13.00
CA CYS A 36 17.25 3.21 12.20
C CYS A 36 18.66 3.31 12.77
N SER A 37 18.86 4.07 13.86
CA SER A 37 20.19 4.36 14.42
C SER A 37 21.15 5.01 13.42
N VAL A 38 20.63 5.86 12.54
CA VAL A 38 21.40 6.58 11.51
C VAL A 38 21.17 8.09 11.60
N SER A 39 22.01 8.88 10.92
CA SER A 39 21.78 10.31 10.79
C SER A 39 20.61 10.63 9.85
N VAL A 40 19.98 11.79 10.03
CA VAL A 40 18.98 12.31 9.08
C VAL A 40 19.56 12.42 7.67
N GLY A 41 20.84 12.82 7.54
CA GLY A 41 21.54 12.85 6.26
C GLY A 41 21.62 11.47 5.58
N SER A 42 21.74 10.41 6.37
CA SER A 42 21.73 9.03 5.83
C SER A 42 20.40 8.66 5.21
N ILE A 43 19.28 9.14 5.78
CA ILE A 43 17.93 8.94 5.20
C ILE A 43 17.82 9.66 3.83
N TYR A 44 18.37 10.88 3.73
CA TYR A 44 18.36 11.64 2.48
C TYR A 44 19.21 11.03 1.36
N ASN A 45 20.05 10.04 1.63
CA ASN A 45 20.72 9.26 0.59
C ASN A 45 19.74 8.32 -0.16
N TYR A 46 18.57 8.01 0.43
CA TYR A 46 17.58 7.09 -0.11
C TYR A 46 16.28 7.79 -0.53
N PHE A 47 15.97 8.93 0.08
CA PHE A 47 14.73 9.67 -0.13
C PHE A 47 15.02 11.14 -0.37
N THR A 48 14.45 11.70 -1.41
CA THR A 48 14.73 13.08 -1.84
C THR A 48 14.10 14.15 -0.95
N SER A 49 13.05 13.78 -0.21
CA SER A 49 12.32 14.68 0.67
C SER A 49 11.61 13.91 1.80
N LYS A 50 11.07 14.66 2.78
CA LYS A 50 10.16 14.11 3.79
C LYS A 50 8.93 13.44 3.13
N ALA A 51 8.36 14.09 2.13
CA ALA A 51 7.20 13.57 1.40
C ALA A 51 7.52 12.27 0.66
N ASP A 52 8.71 12.17 0.06
CA ASP A 52 9.19 10.96 -0.59
C ASP A 52 9.34 9.79 0.41
N LEU A 53 9.95 10.03 1.57
CA LEU A 53 10.06 9.04 2.65
C LEU A 53 8.68 8.57 3.11
N VAL A 54 7.80 9.52 3.44
CA VAL A 54 6.44 9.21 3.93
C VAL A 54 5.65 8.45 2.88
N GLY A 55 5.68 8.91 1.63
CA GLY A 55 5.01 8.23 0.51
C GLY A 55 5.50 6.80 0.31
N ALA A 56 6.81 6.58 0.38
CA ALA A 56 7.39 5.24 0.25
C ALA A 56 7.01 4.31 1.43
N ILE A 57 6.92 4.85 2.66
CA ILE A 57 6.45 4.08 3.82
C ILE A 57 4.97 3.70 3.63
N VAL A 58 4.11 4.64 3.19
CA VAL A 58 2.70 4.37 2.89
C VAL A 58 2.56 3.26 1.85
N GLU A 59 3.27 3.40 0.74
CA GLU A 59 3.28 2.41 -0.33
C GLU A 59 3.71 1.03 0.18
N SER A 60 4.72 0.99 1.06
CA SER A 60 5.18 -0.26 1.67
C SER A 60 4.17 -0.89 2.62
N VAL A 61 3.31 -0.08 3.29
CA VAL A 61 2.18 -0.58 4.10
C VAL A 61 1.10 -1.18 3.19
N TRP A 62 0.72 -0.48 2.12
CA TRP A 62 -0.22 -1.02 1.13
C TRP A 62 0.28 -2.32 0.54
N HIS A 63 1.54 -2.38 0.16
CA HIS A 63 2.16 -3.59 -0.37
C HIS A 63 2.12 -4.74 0.64
N GLU A 64 2.40 -4.48 1.91
CA GLU A 64 2.33 -5.51 2.95
C GLU A 64 0.91 -6.02 3.18
N ILE A 65 -0.09 -5.10 3.20
CA ILE A 65 -1.50 -5.47 3.40
C ILE A 65 -2.02 -6.27 2.22
N PHE A 66 -1.74 -5.83 0.99
CA PHE A 66 -2.29 -6.41 -0.23
C PHE A 66 -1.24 -7.20 -1.03
N HIS A 67 -0.24 -7.75 -0.34
CA HIS A 67 0.68 -8.67 -0.99
C HIS A 67 -0.12 -9.81 -1.64
N ARG A 68 0.13 -10.03 -2.92
CA ARG A 68 -0.57 -11.07 -3.68
C ARG A 68 -0.43 -12.41 -2.96
N SER A 69 -1.55 -13.07 -2.71
CA SER A 69 -1.55 -14.42 -2.18
C SER A 69 -0.79 -15.36 -3.14
N GLU A 70 0.06 -16.23 -2.60
CA GLU A 70 0.66 -17.32 -3.36
C GLU A 70 -0.37 -18.41 -3.72
N ASP A 71 -1.52 -18.38 -3.03
CA ASP A 71 -2.63 -19.28 -3.31
C ASP A 71 -3.42 -18.78 -4.52
N GLU A 72 -3.18 -19.38 -5.67
CA GLU A 72 -3.85 -19.07 -6.95
C GLU A 72 -5.37 -19.25 -6.87
N THR A 73 -5.88 -20.05 -5.91
CA THR A 73 -7.32 -20.28 -5.76
C THR A 73 -8.07 -19.03 -5.32
N VAL A 74 -7.39 -18.08 -4.66
CA VAL A 74 -7.95 -16.79 -4.24
C VAL A 74 -8.42 -15.95 -5.43
N PHE A 75 -7.75 -16.09 -6.57
CA PHE A 75 -8.05 -15.32 -7.79
C PHE A 75 -8.83 -16.13 -8.83
N ARG A 76 -9.36 -17.30 -8.46
CA ARG A 76 -10.13 -18.17 -9.34
C ARG A 76 -11.50 -17.60 -9.70
N ASP A 77 -12.14 -16.99 -8.73
CA ASP A 77 -13.47 -16.39 -8.88
C ASP A 77 -13.60 -15.11 -8.04
N ILE A 78 -14.61 -14.30 -8.38
CA ILE A 78 -14.81 -12.99 -7.74
C ILE A 78 -15.17 -13.10 -6.26
N GLN A 79 -15.87 -14.15 -5.84
CA GLN A 79 -16.24 -14.34 -4.45
C GLN A 79 -15.01 -14.61 -3.59
N ALA A 80 -14.14 -15.51 -4.04
CA ALA A 80 -12.87 -15.79 -3.35
C ALA A 80 -11.98 -14.55 -3.30
N CYS A 81 -11.91 -13.80 -4.39
CA CYS A 81 -11.14 -12.55 -4.47
C CYS A 81 -11.66 -11.47 -3.48
N ILE A 82 -12.98 -11.26 -3.42
CA ILE A 82 -13.60 -10.31 -2.47
C ILE A 82 -13.40 -10.77 -1.03
N ALA A 83 -13.54 -12.05 -0.74
CA ALA A 83 -13.30 -12.60 0.59
C ALA A 83 -11.85 -12.37 1.03
N TRP A 84 -10.89 -12.59 0.15
CA TRP A 84 -9.48 -12.31 0.40
C TRP A 84 -9.25 -10.81 0.64
N LEU A 85 -9.77 -9.93 -0.21
CA LEU A 85 -9.66 -8.48 -0.04
C LEU A 85 -10.19 -8.03 1.32
N TYR A 86 -11.35 -8.56 1.73
CA TYR A 86 -11.92 -8.26 3.05
C TYR A 86 -10.98 -8.69 4.19
N GLN A 87 -10.41 -9.89 4.10
CA GLN A 87 -9.44 -10.39 5.08
C GLN A 87 -8.20 -9.51 5.14
N GLN A 88 -7.68 -9.04 3.98
CA GLN A 88 -6.54 -8.13 3.95
C GLN A 88 -6.87 -6.76 4.56
N MET A 89 -8.05 -6.24 4.31
CA MET A 89 -8.51 -4.99 4.95
C MET A 89 -8.64 -5.14 6.46
N GLU A 90 -9.19 -6.27 6.93
CA GLU A 90 -9.28 -6.58 8.37
C GLU A 90 -7.88 -6.72 9.01
N TYR A 91 -6.98 -7.41 8.34
CA TYR A 91 -5.57 -7.49 8.75
C TYR A 91 -4.94 -6.09 8.84
N GLY A 92 -5.07 -5.29 7.79
CA GLY A 92 -4.54 -3.94 7.75
C GLY A 92 -5.11 -3.04 8.84
N HIS A 93 -6.41 -3.15 9.13
CA HIS A 93 -7.05 -2.41 10.23
C HIS A 93 -6.47 -2.78 11.60
N LYS A 94 -6.20 -4.06 11.83
CA LYS A 94 -5.61 -4.56 13.09
C LYS A 94 -4.13 -4.18 13.23
N GLN A 95 -3.36 -4.30 12.14
CA GLN A 95 -1.91 -4.04 12.17
C GLN A 95 -1.57 -2.56 12.13
N TYR A 96 -2.39 -1.74 11.47
CA TYR A 96 -2.18 -0.32 11.24
C TYR A 96 -3.42 0.51 11.60
N PRO A 97 -3.75 0.64 12.92
CA PRO A 97 -4.95 1.36 13.36
C PRO A 97 -5.01 2.77 12.78
N GLY A 98 -6.14 3.12 12.19
CA GLY A 98 -6.38 4.43 11.60
C GLY A 98 -5.74 4.66 10.22
N PHE A 99 -4.97 3.72 9.69
CA PHE A 99 -4.26 3.87 8.41
C PHE A 99 -5.21 4.20 7.25
N PHE A 100 -6.29 3.47 7.09
CA PHE A 100 -7.24 3.70 6.00
C PHE A 100 -7.96 5.04 6.10
N ALA A 101 -8.31 5.49 7.32
CA ALA A 101 -8.98 6.76 7.53
C ALA A 101 -8.04 7.96 7.32
N LEU A 102 -6.85 7.93 7.90
CA LEU A 102 -5.87 9.00 7.81
C LEU A 102 -5.26 9.11 6.42
N HIS A 103 -5.08 7.98 5.74
CA HIS A 103 -4.57 7.94 4.40
C HIS A 103 -5.45 8.73 3.43
N SER A 104 -6.77 8.59 3.54
CA SER A 104 -7.74 9.35 2.75
C SER A 104 -7.64 10.86 2.97
N LEU A 105 -7.29 11.30 4.18
CA LEU A 105 -7.20 12.71 4.55
C LEU A 105 -5.84 13.33 4.21
N SER A 106 -4.74 12.59 4.39
CA SER A 106 -3.38 13.10 4.19
C SER A 106 -3.05 13.37 2.72
N PHE A 107 -3.61 12.60 1.79
CA PHE A 107 -3.43 12.84 0.37
C PHE A 107 -4.15 14.07 -0.16
N ILE A 108 -5.05 14.67 0.64
CA ILE A 108 -5.73 15.93 0.28
C ILE A 108 -4.85 17.16 0.55
N HIS A 109 -3.85 17.06 1.42
CA HIS A 109 -3.17 18.24 1.98
C HIS A 109 -1.68 18.45 1.62
N GLU A 110 -0.91 17.45 1.16
CA GLU A 110 0.52 17.65 0.90
C GLU A 110 0.96 17.27 -0.53
N GLU A 111 1.74 18.17 -1.11
CA GLU A 111 2.52 18.12 -2.37
C GLU A 111 2.18 17.00 -3.36
N LYS A 112 1.23 17.25 -4.04
CA LYS A 112 0.09 16.64 -4.71
C LYS A 112 0.42 15.78 -5.94
N ALA A 113 1.58 15.90 -6.57
CA ALA A 113 1.82 15.26 -7.87
C ALA A 113 2.36 13.83 -7.75
N ASP A 114 3.41 13.63 -6.95
CA ASP A 114 4.09 12.32 -6.89
C ASP A 114 3.35 11.30 -6.04
N GLY A 115 2.79 11.72 -4.90
CA GLY A 115 1.96 10.85 -4.06
C GLY A 115 0.69 10.39 -4.77
N LYS A 116 0.04 11.30 -5.50
CA LYS A 116 -1.15 10.98 -6.31
C LYS A 116 -0.81 9.99 -7.43
N LYS A 117 0.32 10.17 -8.10
CA LYS A 117 0.77 9.27 -9.17
C LYS A 117 1.08 7.86 -8.65
N ARG A 118 1.79 7.75 -7.51
CA ARG A 118 2.10 6.46 -6.87
C ARG A 118 0.83 5.73 -6.46
N MET A 119 -0.11 6.45 -5.85
CA MET A 119 -1.40 5.89 -5.46
C MET A 119 -2.21 5.45 -6.66
N GLN A 120 -2.26 6.24 -7.72
CA GLN A 120 -2.93 5.89 -8.96
C GLN A 120 -2.38 4.57 -9.54
N GLN A 121 -1.07 4.40 -9.59
CA GLN A 121 -0.44 3.16 -10.07
C GLN A 121 -0.83 1.95 -9.22
N THR A 122 -0.87 2.10 -7.90
CA THR A 122 -1.30 1.03 -6.98
C THR A 122 -2.77 0.66 -7.23
N TRP A 123 -3.66 1.65 -7.35
CA TRP A 123 -5.06 1.43 -7.66
C TRP A 123 -5.28 0.80 -9.03
N GLU A 124 -4.59 1.26 -10.06
CA GLU A 124 -4.64 0.68 -11.40
C GLU A 124 -4.23 -0.78 -11.40
N HIS A 125 -3.18 -1.13 -10.66
CA HIS A 125 -2.75 -2.52 -10.51
C HIS A 125 -3.82 -3.39 -9.84
N MET A 126 -4.43 -2.92 -8.76
CA MET A 126 -5.51 -3.63 -8.05
C MET A 126 -6.76 -3.78 -8.93
N LEU A 127 -7.18 -2.72 -9.62
CA LEU A 127 -8.33 -2.73 -10.51
C LEU A 127 -8.10 -3.67 -11.71
N ASN A 128 -6.91 -3.68 -12.28
CA ASN A 128 -6.57 -4.61 -13.36
C ASN A 128 -6.60 -6.07 -12.89
N GLY A 129 -6.16 -6.33 -11.66
CA GLY A 129 -6.29 -7.66 -11.04
C GLY A 129 -7.74 -8.09 -10.90
N LEU A 130 -8.61 -7.22 -10.35
CA LEU A 130 -10.05 -7.48 -10.23
C LEU A 130 -10.73 -7.69 -11.60
N ARG A 131 -10.39 -6.85 -12.58
CA ARG A 131 -10.88 -7.01 -13.96
C ARG A 131 -10.52 -8.37 -14.53
N SER A 132 -9.28 -8.78 -14.39
CA SER A 132 -8.83 -10.11 -14.85
C SER A 132 -9.60 -11.25 -14.19
N VAL A 133 -9.89 -11.15 -12.89
CA VAL A 133 -10.71 -12.15 -12.19
C VAL A 133 -12.13 -12.17 -12.77
N LEU A 134 -12.78 -11.00 -12.96
CA LEU A 134 -14.13 -10.91 -13.52
C LEU A 134 -14.22 -11.48 -14.95
N GLU A 135 -13.21 -11.26 -15.78
CA GLU A 135 -13.19 -11.74 -17.17
C GLU A 135 -13.01 -13.27 -17.27
N HIS A 136 -12.42 -13.90 -16.26
CA HIS A 136 -12.09 -15.33 -16.27
C HIS A 136 -12.91 -16.15 -15.27
N ASP A 137 -13.81 -15.53 -14.51
CA ASP A 137 -14.63 -16.23 -13.53
C ASP A 137 -15.71 -17.08 -14.23
N PRO A 138 -15.65 -18.42 -14.09
CA PRO A 138 -16.60 -19.30 -14.76
C PRO A 138 -18.04 -19.20 -14.21
N ASN A 139 -18.22 -18.55 -13.06
CA ASN A 139 -19.54 -18.38 -12.43
C ASN A 139 -20.26 -17.13 -12.93
N ILE A 140 -19.58 -16.27 -13.67
CA ILE A 140 -20.19 -15.08 -14.27
C ILE A 140 -20.87 -15.49 -15.58
N ARG A 141 -22.13 -15.12 -15.73
CA ARG A 141 -22.87 -15.38 -16.95
C ARG A 141 -22.19 -14.68 -18.14
N PRO A 142 -22.16 -15.32 -19.33
CA PRO A 142 -21.54 -14.74 -20.53
C PRO A 142 -22.14 -13.39 -20.96
N ASP A 143 -23.39 -13.11 -20.56
CA ASP A 143 -24.14 -11.90 -20.87
C ASP A 143 -24.18 -10.89 -19.72
N ALA A 144 -23.39 -11.10 -18.67
CA ALA A 144 -23.33 -10.20 -17.51
C ALA A 144 -22.75 -8.83 -17.86
N PHE A 145 -21.84 -8.79 -18.83
CA PHE A 145 -21.24 -7.56 -19.33
C PHE A 145 -21.57 -7.37 -20.80
N ASP A 146 -21.92 -6.14 -21.20
CA ASP A 146 -22.26 -5.75 -22.55
C ASP A 146 -21.61 -4.40 -22.94
N ARG A 147 -22.04 -3.82 -24.09
CA ARG A 147 -21.51 -2.52 -24.55
C ARG A 147 -21.90 -1.35 -23.65
N GLN A 148 -22.98 -1.46 -22.88
CA GLN A 148 -23.46 -0.40 -21.98
C GLN A 148 -22.96 -0.59 -20.57
N PHE A 149 -22.83 -1.82 -20.11
CA PHE A 149 -22.31 -2.21 -18.80
C PHE A 149 -21.08 -3.10 -18.98
N THR A 150 -19.91 -2.46 -19.03
CA THR A 150 -18.62 -3.14 -19.23
C THR A 150 -17.98 -3.49 -17.89
N VAL A 151 -17.00 -4.39 -17.89
CA VAL A 151 -16.21 -4.75 -16.70
C VAL A 151 -15.54 -3.50 -16.09
N GLU A 152 -15.17 -2.50 -16.90
CA GLU A 152 -14.57 -1.26 -16.41
C GLU A 152 -15.55 -0.36 -15.66
N LYS A 153 -16.86 -0.54 -15.87
CA LYS A 153 -17.91 0.24 -15.17
C LYS A 153 -18.42 -0.46 -13.91
N PHE A 154 -18.09 -1.74 -13.76
CA PHE A 154 -18.44 -2.51 -12.58
C PHE A 154 -17.60 -2.06 -11.37
#